data_f3689e0068d0160a3b16398c6a3a01b7
#
_entry.id   f3689e0068d0160a3b16398c6a3a01b7
#
_cell.length_a   1.000
_cell.length_b   1.000
_cell.length_c   1.000
_cell.angle_alpha   90.00
_cell.angle_beta   90.00
_cell.angle_gamma   90.00
#
_symmetry.space_group_name_H-M   'P 1'
#
loop_
_entity.id
_entity.type
_entity.pdbx_description
1 polymer ?
#
loop_
_entity_poly.entity_id
_entity_poly.type
_entity_poly.pdbx_seq_one_letter_code
_entity_poly.pdbx_strand_id
1 'polypeptide(L)'
;EVQELLEFNDFNQTIKRVIDFTLDSENIEFYIKTNEFLNWLDHNEKEDEDKKTRLKTLLDELHAFLSKKECHNHQTIISVKNLQKVYNASFGLGPINLDIKTGEIIGLVGENGNGKTTLLRSLCGELHPTSGTINYQFQYDDLYDLRTKLVYIPQRTDTWRGSMYENLEFTASCYGYSPEENNLVVDLVITRLGLRKFRKHYWNNLSSGYKMRFELARMLLRKPKILLIDEPLANLDILAQQTILDDFRNIANSAFRPIAIVLSSQQLYEVEKTSNQVVFLKRGSQKNLNAENDVAKNCIIEFESSLNLSDLKQAFTSLEVISLEQNGGTFIATFPEKIEMNDFLKVVINQSIPMTYMRNISNSTRRFFVN
;
A
#
# COMPACT_ATOMS: atom_id res chain seq x y z
N GLU A 1 -5.74 5.12 20.14
CA GLU A 1 -5.87 4.04 19.13
C GLU A 1 -5.58 2.67 19.76
N VAL A 2 -4.34 2.37 20.25
CA VAL A 2 -4.02 1.02 20.79
C VAL A 2 -4.75 0.71 22.09
N GLN A 3 -4.97 1.70 22.95
CA GLN A 3 -5.79 1.54 24.15
C GLN A 3 -7.26 1.24 23.80
N GLU A 4 -7.80 1.88 22.78
CA GLU A 4 -9.14 1.59 22.26
C GLU A 4 -9.23 0.14 21.73
N LEU A 5 -8.22 -0.32 20.98
CA LEU A 5 -8.18 -1.71 20.51
C LEU A 5 -8.20 -2.72 21.69
N LEU A 6 -7.50 -2.40 22.79
CA LEU A 6 -7.53 -3.21 24.00
C LEU A 6 -8.90 -3.18 24.68
N GLU A 7 -9.58 -2.03 24.75
CA GLU A 7 -10.92 -1.89 25.32
C GLU A 7 -11.95 -2.73 24.53
N PHE A 8 -11.83 -2.78 23.20
CA PHE A 8 -12.69 -3.57 22.33
C PHE A 8 -12.28 -5.04 22.20
N ASN A 9 -11.25 -5.51 22.91
CA ASN A 9 -10.71 -6.88 22.84
C ASN A 9 -10.17 -7.27 21.44
N ASP A 10 -9.78 -6.30 20.61
CA ASP A 10 -9.09 -6.62 19.33
C ASP A 10 -7.60 -6.94 19.60
N PHE A 11 -7.38 -8.12 20.18
CA PHE A 11 -6.04 -8.59 20.51
C PHE A 11 -5.16 -8.77 19.27
N ASN A 12 -5.75 -9.13 18.13
CA ASN A 12 -4.97 -9.35 16.90
C ASN A 12 -4.32 -8.06 16.42
N GLN A 13 -5.08 -6.97 16.34
CA GLN A 13 -4.54 -5.67 15.94
C GLN A 13 -3.63 -5.09 17.03
N THR A 14 -3.99 -5.23 18.30
CA THR A 14 -3.15 -4.80 19.41
C THR A 14 -1.78 -5.45 19.38
N ILE A 15 -1.70 -6.77 19.19
CA ILE A 15 -0.43 -7.50 19.10
C ILE A 15 0.41 -7.01 17.92
N LYS A 16 -0.20 -6.78 16.75
CA LYS A 16 0.50 -6.22 15.60
C LYS A 16 1.12 -4.85 15.92
N ARG A 17 0.38 -3.97 16.57
CA ARG A 17 0.87 -2.63 16.98
C ARG A 17 1.96 -2.70 18.05
N VAL A 18 1.83 -3.61 19.02
CA VAL A 18 2.89 -3.88 20.01
C VAL A 18 4.17 -4.32 19.32
N ILE A 19 4.07 -5.23 18.34
CA ILE A 19 5.23 -5.67 17.56
C ILE A 19 5.84 -4.51 16.76
N ASP A 20 5.02 -3.65 16.15
CA ASP A 20 5.52 -2.46 15.44
C ASP A 20 6.32 -1.57 16.38
N PHE A 21 5.81 -1.24 17.58
CA PHE A 21 6.53 -0.46 18.59
C PHE A 21 7.76 -1.18 19.13
N THR A 22 7.69 -2.50 19.29
CA THR A 22 8.84 -3.31 19.70
C THR A 22 9.98 -3.20 18.68
N LEU A 23 9.65 -3.36 17.41
CA LEU A 23 10.61 -3.20 16.31
C LEU A 23 11.12 -1.75 16.21
N ASP A 24 10.27 -0.75 16.50
CA ASP A 24 10.66 0.66 16.53
C ASP A 24 11.58 1.01 17.70
N SER A 25 11.56 0.23 18.77
CA SER A 25 12.48 0.42 19.91
C SER A 25 13.93 0.21 19.51
N GLU A 26 14.20 -0.70 18.56
CA GLU A 26 15.55 -1.15 18.18
C GLU A 26 16.37 -1.61 19.41
N ASN A 27 15.70 -2.24 20.38
CA ASN A 27 16.26 -2.66 21.64
C ASN A 27 15.96 -4.13 21.91
N ILE A 28 17.03 -4.91 22.12
CA ILE A 28 16.95 -6.35 22.32
C ILE A 28 16.11 -6.75 23.55
N GLU A 29 16.10 -5.93 24.62
CA GLU A 29 15.29 -6.22 25.80
C GLU A 29 13.79 -6.26 25.48
N PHE A 30 13.32 -5.33 24.64
CA PHE A 30 11.94 -5.35 24.17
C PHE A 30 11.67 -6.48 23.18
N TYR A 31 12.66 -6.84 22.36
CA TYR A 31 12.53 -8.02 21.49
C TYR A 31 12.32 -9.30 22.33
N ILE A 32 13.07 -9.47 23.41
CA ILE A 32 12.96 -10.61 24.33
C ILE A 32 11.56 -10.58 25.00
N LYS A 33 11.20 -9.49 25.67
CA LYS A 33 9.91 -9.38 26.38
C LYS A 33 8.71 -9.65 25.47
N THR A 34 8.73 -9.10 24.27
CA THR A 34 7.63 -9.32 23.32
C THR A 34 7.58 -10.76 22.84
N ASN A 35 8.73 -11.40 22.56
CA ASN A 35 8.75 -12.82 22.18
C ASN A 35 8.32 -13.74 23.33
N GLU A 36 8.69 -13.44 24.58
CA GLU A 36 8.20 -14.15 25.75
C GLU A 36 6.67 -14.08 25.85
N PHE A 37 6.09 -12.89 25.64
CA PHE A 37 4.64 -12.73 25.58
C PHE A 37 4.00 -13.53 24.44
N LEU A 38 4.58 -13.51 23.23
CA LEU A 38 4.07 -14.29 22.08
C LEU A 38 4.17 -15.79 22.32
N ASN A 39 5.25 -16.27 22.91
CA ASN A 39 5.42 -17.67 23.30
C ASN A 39 4.43 -18.07 24.38
N TRP A 40 4.15 -17.19 25.36
CA TRP A 40 3.13 -17.42 26.37
C TRP A 40 1.72 -17.57 25.74
N LEU A 41 1.41 -16.78 24.69
CA LEU A 41 0.14 -16.92 23.97
C LEU A 41 0.01 -18.25 23.20
N ASP A 42 1.12 -18.80 22.70
CA ASP A 42 1.11 -20.07 21.97
C ASP A 42 0.78 -21.29 22.87
N HIS A 43 0.93 -21.15 24.21
CA HIS A 43 0.71 -22.22 25.18
C HIS A 43 -0.65 -22.09 25.87
N ASN A 44 -1.64 -22.87 25.42
CA ASN A 44 -3.00 -22.95 25.93
C ASN A 44 -3.88 -21.70 25.68
N GLU A 45 -5.18 -21.87 25.77
CA GLU A 45 -6.12 -20.73 25.75
C GLU A 45 -5.90 -19.87 26.99
N LYS A 46 -5.82 -18.55 26.77
CA LYS A 46 -5.61 -17.55 27.82
C LYS A 46 -6.87 -16.73 28.03
N GLU A 47 -7.15 -16.39 29.27
CA GLU A 47 -8.23 -15.48 29.59
C GLU A 47 -7.93 -14.07 29.04
N ASP A 48 -8.97 -13.37 28.61
CA ASP A 48 -8.82 -12.06 27.97
C ASP A 48 -8.26 -11.01 28.94
N GLU A 49 -8.57 -11.10 30.24
CA GLU A 49 -8.02 -10.21 31.27
C GLU A 49 -6.52 -10.38 31.47
N ASP A 50 -6.02 -11.61 31.40
CA ASP A 50 -4.58 -11.88 31.45
C ASP A 50 -3.85 -11.30 30.24
N LYS A 51 -4.46 -11.46 29.04
CA LYS A 51 -3.92 -10.87 27.80
C LYS A 51 -3.85 -9.35 27.91
N LYS A 52 -4.95 -8.70 28.38
CA LYS A 52 -5.03 -7.25 28.59
C LYS A 52 -3.95 -6.75 29.54
N THR A 53 -3.84 -7.39 30.69
CA THR A 53 -2.89 -6.98 31.73
C THR A 53 -1.45 -7.01 31.21
N ARG A 54 -1.05 -8.11 30.54
CA ARG A 54 0.30 -8.26 30.00
C ARG A 54 0.57 -7.30 28.85
N LEU A 55 -0.39 -7.13 27.93
CA LEU A 55 -0.27 -6.17 26.82
C LEU A 55 -0.16 -4.74 27.32
N LYS A 56 -0.96 -4.37 28.34
CA LYS A 56 -0.91 -3.04 28.93
C LYS A 56 0.45 -2.76 29.56
N THR A 57 0.98 -3.69 30.35
CA THR A 57 2.32 -3.53 30.95
C THR A 57 3.38 -3.32 29.87
N LEU A 58 3.39 -4.15 28.83
CA LEU A 58 4.37 -4.05 27.74
C LEU A 58 4.21 -2.73 26.96
N LEU A 59 2.98 -2.27 26.72
CA LEU A 59 2.69 -1.00 26.07
C LEU A 59 3.16 0.20 26.90
N ASP A 60 2.95 0.17 28.22
CA ASP A 60 3.37 1.25 29.10
C ASP A 60 4.91 1.38 29.12
N GLU A 61 5.62 0.25 29.16
CA GLU A 61 7.09 0.23 29.07
C GLU A 61 7.61 0.73 27.70
N LEU A 62 7.00 0.25 26.60
CA LEU A 62 7.34 0.69 25.25
C LEU A 62 7.05 2.19 25.06
N HIS A 63 5.93 2.68 25.56
CA HIS A 63 5.59 4.09 25.51
C HIS A 63 6.61 4.95 26.29
N ALA A 64 6.97 4.55 27.52
CA ALA A 64 7.97 5.26 28.32
C ALA A 64 9.35 5.32 27.64
N PHE A 65 9.71 4.30 26.87
CA PHE A 65 10.94 4.25 26.10
C PHE A 65 10.86 5.09 24.82
N LEU A 66 9.83 4.88 24.00
CA LEU A 66 9.67 5.50 22.70
C LEU A 66 9.34 7.00 22.77
N SER A 67 8.67 7.45 23.85
CA SER A 67 8.39 8.88 24.05
C SER A 67 9.64 9.77 24.14
N LYS A 68 10.81 9.17 24.32
CA LYS A 68 12.11 9.86 24.33
C LYS A 68 12.76 9.91 22.93
N LYS A 69 12.24 9.17 21.94
CA LYS A 69 12.73 9.16 20.57
C LYS A 69 12.06 10.27 19.75
N GLU A 70 12.81 10.88 18.86
CA GLU A 70 12.26 11.83 17.89
C GLU A 70 11.39 11.11 16.85
N CYS A 71 10.21 11.65 16.57
CA CYS A 71 9.38 11.16 15.49
C CYS A 71 9.94 11.64 14.13
N HIS A 72 9.94 10.77 13.15
CA HIS A 72 10.34 11.15 11.80
C HIS A 72 9.28 12.00 11.10
N ASN A 73 9.71 13.13 10.53
CA ASN A 73 8.86 13.98 9.70
C ASN A 73 8.76 13.40 8.28
N HIS A 74 7.65 13.72 7.59
CA HIS A 74 7.45 13.40 6.17
C HIS A 74 8.39 14.21 5.28
N GLN A 75 9.64 13.73 5.12
CA GLN A 75 10.65 14.36 4.26
C GLN A 75 10.67 13.71 2.89
N THR A 76 10.92 14.50 1.84
CA THR A 76 11.17 13.96 0.50
C THR A 76 12.44 13.12 0.54
N ILE A 77 12.35 11.86 0.09
CA ILE A 77 13.50 10.93 0.05
C ILE A 77 13.96 10.64 -1.37
N ILE A 78 13.08 10.77 -2.36
CA ILE A 78 13.43 10.66 -3.78
C ILE A 78 12.72 11.78 -4.53
N SER A 79 13.46 12.49 -5.39
CA SER A 79 12.90 13.45 -6.34
C SER A 79 13.27 13.05 -7.76
N VAL A 80 12.26 12.90 -8.60
CA VAL A 80 12.37 12.50 -10.02
C VAL A 80 11.99 13.69 -10.89
N LYS A 81 12.88 14.09 -11.82
CA LYS A 81 12.65 15.21 -12.72
C LYS A 81 12.85 14.80 -14.17
N ASN A 82 11.79 14.94 -14.95
CA ASN A 82 11.76 14.68 -16.40
C ASN A 82 12.36 13.31 -16.78
N LEU A 83 12.17 12.30 -15.95
CA LEU A 83 12.69 10.96 -16.17
C LEU A 83 12.12 10.37 -17.45
N GLN A 84 13.00 9.92 -18.33
CA GLN A 84 12.63 9.21 -19.54
C GLN A 84 13.48 7.94 -19.71
N LYS A 85 12.85 6.89 -20.20
CA LYS A 85 13.52 5.66 -20.62
C LYS A 85 13.00 5.25 -21.98
N VAL A 86 13.83 5.41 -23.00
CA VAL A 86 13.52 5.02 -24.38
C VAL A 86 14.15 3.65 -24.66
N TYR A 87 13.36 2.70 -25.13
CA TYR A 87 13.83 1.38 -25.56
C TYR A 87 13.98 1.29 -27.08
N ASN A 88 13.00 1.84 -27.81
CA ASN A 88 12.99 1.87 -29.28
C ASN A 88 12.01 2.98 -29.74
N ALA A 89 11.81 3.10 -31.05
CA ALA A 89 10.92 4.11 -31.63
C ALA A 89 9.43 3.95 -31.24
N SER A 90 9.01 2.75 -30.82
CA SER A 90 7.60 2.44 -30.52
C SER A 90 7.27 2.46 -29.03
N PHE A 91 8.27 2.37 -28.14
CA PHE A 91 8.04 2.36 -26.71
C PHE A 91 9.09 3.13 -25.91
N GLY A 92 8.61 4.01 -25.07
CA GLY A 92 9.39 4.74 -24.08
C GLY A 92 8.54 5.07 -22.86
N LEU A 93 9.20 5.37 -21.76
CA LEU A 93 8.60 5.89 -20.52
C LEU A 93 8.99 7.37 -20.36
N GLY A 94 8.06 8.19 -19.95
CA GLY A 94 8.30 9.57 -19.57
C GLY A 94 7.77 10.62 -20.56
N PRO A 95 7.94 11.90 -20.22
CA PRO A 95 8.61 12.41 -19.00
C PRO A 95 7.82 12.12 -17.72
N ILE A 96 8.54 11.72 -16.66
CA ILE A 96 7.96 11.47 -15.32
C ILE A 96 8.53 12.49 -14.33
N ASN A 97 7.64 13.10 -13.55
CA ASN A 97 7.98 13.98 -12.44
C ASN A 97 7.29 13.46 -11.17
N LEU A 98 8.05 13.16 -10.14
CA LEU A 98 7.53 12.51 -8.94
C LEU A 98 8.43 12.81 -7.74
N ASP A 99 7.84 13.27 -6.65
CA ASP A 99 8.48 13.34 -5.34
C ASP A 99 7.90 12.26 -4.44
N ILE A 100 8.76 11.51 -3.76
CA ILE A 100 8.39 10.44 -2.84
C ILE A 100 8.83 10.85 -1.44
N LYS A 101 7.90 10.85 -0.49
CA LYS A 101 8.17 11.22 0.91
C LYS A 101 8.18 9.99 1.80
N THR A 102 8.93 10.08 2.89
CA THR A 102 8.92 9.07 3.95
C THR A 102 7.50 8.85 4.47
N GLY A 103 7.07 7.60 4.59
CA GLY A 103 5.74 7.26 5.09
C GLY A 103 4.61 7.45 4.07
N GLU A 104 4.92 7.79 2.82
CA GLU A 104 3.94 7.96 1.76
C GLU A 104 3.73 6.68 0.97
N ILE A 105 2.49 6.39 0.61
CA ILE A 105 2.13 5.31 -0.32
C ILE A 105 1.75 5.92 -1.65
N ILE A 106 2.47 5.57 -2.70
CA ILE A 106 2.21 6.02 -4.07
C ILE A 106 1.75 4.84 -4.91
N GLY A 107 0.59 5.01 -5.54
CA GLY A 107 0.04 4.04 -6.47
C GLY A 107 0.40 4.36 -7.91
N LEU A 108 1.06 3.43 -8.61
CA LEU A 108 1.30 3.51 -10.05
C LEU A 108 0.21 2.73 -10.78
N VAL A 109 -0.68 3.42 -11.47
CA VAL A 109 -1.81 2.80 -12.14
C VAL A 109 -1.69 2.93 -13.66
N GLY A 110 -2.11 1.90 -14.38
CA GLY A 110 -2.11 1.86 -15.83
C GLY A 110 -2.20 0.43 -16.34
N GLU A 111 -2.61 0.28 -17.61
CA GLU A 111 -2.67 -1.03 -18.27
C GLU A 111 -1.29 -1.68 -18.41
N ASN A 112 -1.27 -2.95 -18.79
CA ASN A 112 -0.03 -3.65 -19.09
C ASN A 112 0.70 -2.97 -20.27
N GLY A 113 2.03 -2.91 -20.16
CA GLY A 113 2.86 -2.25 -21.16
C GLY A 113 2.94 -0.71 -21.02
N ASN A 114 2.24 -0.08 -20.07
CA ASN A 114 2.30 1.37 -19.88
C ASN A 114 3.52 1.88 -19.08
N GLY A 115 4.48 1.01 -18.75
CA GLY A 115 5.77 1.42 -18.17
C GLY A 115 5.86 1.37 -16.65
N LYS A 116 4.87 0.83 -15.91
CA LYS A 116 4.88 0.72 -14.44
C LYS A 116 6.16 0.03 -13.92
N THR A 117 6.42 -1.19 -14.38
CA THR A 117 7.64 -1.96 -14.05
C THR A 117 8.92 -1.23 -14.44
N THR A 118 8.93 -0.54 -15.60
CA THR A 118 10.08 0.27 -16.03
C THR A 118 10.36 1.40 -15.05
N LEU A 119 9.32 2.10 -14.58
CA LEU A 119 9.48 3.15 -13.58
C LEU A 119 10.02 2.60 -12.26
N LEU A 120 9.43 1.53 -11.72
CA LEU A 120 9.90 0.90 -10.48
C LEU A 120 11.37 0.49 -10.57
N ARG A 121 11.77 -0.17 -11.66
CA ARG A 121 13.16 -0.59 -11.88
C ARG A 121 14.12 0.58 -12.13
N SER A 122 13.64 1.70 -12.65
CA SER A 122 14.43 2.93 -12.73
C SER A 122 14.64 3.54 -11.34
N LEU A 123 13.58 3.57 -10.52
CA LEU A 123 13.65 4.10 -9.16
C LEU A 123 14.60 3.31 -8.25
N CYS A 124 14.70 1.97 -8.41
CA CYS A 124 15.64 1.16 -7.64
C CYS A 124 17.06 1.11 -8.23
N GLY A 125 17.33 1.87 -9.30
CA GLY A 125 18.65 1.93 -9.94
C GLY A 125 19.03 0.69 -10.75
N GLU A 126 18.10 -0.22 -11.07
CA GLU A 126 18.34 -1.34 -11.98
C GLU A 126 18.38 -0.90 -13.45
N LEU A 127 17.57 0.10 -13.81
CA LEU A 127 17.50 0.65 -15.15
C LEU A 127 17.96 2.10 -15.15
N HIS A 128 19.02 2.39 -15.88
CA HIS A 128 19.46 3.77 -16.07
C HIS A 128 18.49 4.53 -16.99
N PRO A 129 18.04 5.72 -16.63
CA PRO A 129 17.23 6.57 -17.50
C PRO A 129 18.01 6.98 -18.75
N THR A 130 17.29 7.23 -19.84
CA THR A 130 17.86 7.80 -21.06
C THR A 130 18.07 9.31 -20.93
N SER A 131 17.17 9.97 -20.18
CA SER A 131 17.26 11.40 -19.82
C SER A 131 16.50 11.67 -18.54
N GLY A 132 16.68 12.86 -17.97
CA GLY A 132 16.14 13.25 -16.67
C GLY A 132 17.01 12.78 -15.51
N THR A 133 16.56 13.00 -14.29
CA THR A 133 17.33 12.71 -13.06
C THR A 133 16.49 12.06 -11.99
N ILE A 134 17.13 11.19 -11.20
CA ILE A 134 16.60 10.66 -9.94
C ILE A 134 17.58 11.10 -8.86
N ASN A 135 17.09 11.88 -7.89
CA ASN A 135 17.88 12.37 -6.77
C ASN A 135 17.41 11.67 -5.49
N TYR A 136 18.30 10.89 -4.85
CA TYR A 136 18.07 10.25 -3.57
C TYR A 136 18.52 11.22 -2.46
N GLN A 137 17.58 11.60 -1.58
CA GLN A 137 17.81 12.61 -0.52
C GLN A 137 18.14 11.97 0.83
N PHE A 138 18.82 10.83 0.82
CA PHE A 138 19.36 10.16 2.00
C PHE A 138 20.81 9.75 1.75
N GLN A 139 21.58 9.61 2.80
CA GLN A 139 22.99 9.23 2.67
C GLN A 139 23.11 7.77 2.24
N TYR A 140 24.03 7.53 1.31
CA TYR A 140 24.48 6.21 0.89
C TYR A 140 25.95 6.29 0.45
N ASP A 141 26.70 5.23 0.72
CA ASP A 141 28.15 5.23 0.48
C ASP A 141 28.48 4.93 -1.00
N ASP A 142 27.74 3.99 -1.58
CA ASP A 142 27.90 3.57 -2.98
C ASP A 142 26.58 3.05 -3.56
N LEU A 143 26.60 2.60 -4.81
CA LEU A 143 25.41 2.03 -5.49
C LEU A 143 24.94 0.72 -4.85
N TYR A 144 25.84 -0.01 -4.18
CA TYR A 144 25.46 -1.23 -3.47
C TYR A 144 24.67 -0.88 -2.20
N ASP A 145 25.17 0.02 -1.39
CA ASP A 145 24.48 0.53 -0.21
C ASP A 145 23.15 1.19 -0.58
N LEU A 146 23.10 1.97 -1.67
CA LEU A 146 21.86 2.53 -2.21
C LEU A 146 20.81 1.43 -2.45
N ARG A 147 21.18 0.32 -3.09
CA ARG A 147 20.26 -0.79 -3.38
C ARG A 147 19.81 -1.57 -2.14
N THR A 148 20.55 -1.52 -1.04
CA THR A 148 20.08 -2.09 0.22
C THR A 148 18.91 -1.28 0.80
N LYS A 149 18.88 0.02 0.56
CA LYS A 149 17.85 0.97 1.04
C LYS A 149 16.65 1.06 0.10
N LEU A 150 16.83 0.70 -1.18
CA LEU A 150 15.80 0.68 -2.22
C LEU A 150 15.42 -0.76 -2.54
N VAL A 151 14.37 -1.25 -1.92
CA VAL A 151 13.97 -2.64 -2.09
C VAL A 151 12.90 -2.79 -3.16
N TYR A 152 13.16 -3.60 -4.17
CA TYR A 152 12.23 -3.93 -5.24
C TYR A 152 11.70 -5.36 -5.11
N ILE A 153 10.38 -5.51 -5.10
CA ILE A 153 9.68 -6.79 -5.14
C ILE A 153 9.03 -6.95 -6.53
N PRO A 154 9.53 -7.84 -7.37
CA PRO A 154 8.96 -8.07 -8.69
C PRO A 154 7.63 -8.82 -8.60
N GLN A 155 6.78 -8.71 -9.63
CA GLN A 155 5.51 -9.43 -9.73
C GLN A 155 5.67 -10.96 -9.61
N ARG A 156 6.76 -11.49 -10.15
CA ARG A 156 7.13 -12.91 -10.04
C ARG A 156 8.40 -13.01 -9.23
N THR A 157 8.28 -13.59 -8.06
CA THR A 157 9.39 -13.80 -7.13
C THR A 157 10.04 -15.17 -7.38
N ASP A 158 11.32 -15.27 -7.06
CA ASP A 158 12.05 -16.52 -7.16
C ASP A 158 11.56 -17.54 -6.13
N THR A 159 11.73 -18.82 -6.44
CA THR A 159 11.41 -19.91 -5.53
C THR A 159 12.48 -20.00 -4.44
N TRP A 160 12.07 -19.94 -3.18
CA TRP A 160 12.97 -20.12 -2.06
C TRP A 160 13.29 -21.60 -1.83
N ARG A 161 14.52 -21.88 -1.43
CA ARG A 161 14.97 -23.21 -1.01
C ARG A 161 15.00 -23.27 0.52
N GLY A 162 14.70 -24.45 1.11
CA GLY A 162 14.59 -24.59 2.56
C GLY A 162 13.26 -24.09 3.13
N SER A 163 13.14 -24.06 4.43
CA SER A 163 11.97 -23.51 5.12
C SER A 163 11.92 -22.00 5.03
N MET A 164 10.73 -21.45 5.23
CA MET A 164 10.54 -19.98 5.23
C MET A 164 11.34 -19.33 6.35
N TYR A 165 11.39 -19.96 7.52
CA TYR A 165 12.10 -19.46 8.68
C TYR A 165 13.60 -19.36 8.41
N GLU A 166 14.23 -20.42 7.93
CA GLU A 166 15.67 -20.46 7.59
C GLU A 166 16.06 -19.36 6.57
N ASN A 167 15.19 -19.11 5.58
CA ASN A 167 15.44 -18.04 4.62
C ASN A 167 15.39 -16.64 5.26
N LEU A 168 14.50 -16.43 6.23
CA LEU A 168 14.41 -15.14 6.93
C LEU A 168 15.57 -14.96 7.91
N GLU A 169 15.98 -16.01 8.64
CA GLU A 169 17.18 -15.98 9.49
C GLU A 169 18.44 -15.67 8.68
N PHE A 170 18.59 -16.29 7.52
CA PHE A 170 19.69 -16.00 6.60
C PHE A 170 19.65 -14.53 6.16
N THR A 171 18.48 -14.02 5.80
CA THR A 171 18.32 -12.61 5.44
C THR A 171 18.72 -11.69 6.60
N ALA A 172 18.19 -11.94 7.79
CA ALA A 172 18.52 -11.12 8.97
C ALA A 172 20.03 -11.10 9.25
N SER A 173 20.70 -12.27 9.15
CA SER A 173 22.17 -12.36 9.28
C SER A 173 22.93 -11.51 8.25
N CYS A 174 22.41 -11.43 7.01
CA CYS A 174 23.03 -10.63 5.94
C CYS A 174 22.86 -9.11 6.13
N TYR A 175 21.87 -8.68 6.93
CA TYR A 175 21.53 -7.26 7.10
C TYR A 175 21.80 -6.73 8.51
N GLY A 176 22.79 -7.30 9.21
CA GLY A 176 23.42 -6.73 10.39
C GLY A 176 22.70 -6.98 11.70
N TYR A 177 21.80 -7.94 11.77
CA TYR A 177 21.28 -8.40 13.06
C TYR A 177 22.31 -9.31 13.75
N SER A 178 22.54 -9.08 15.05
CA SER A 178 23.42 -9.96 15.84
C SER A 178 22.83 -11.37 15.96
N PRO A 179 23.64 -12.39 16.27
CA PRO A 179 23.14 -13.75 16.50
C PRO A 179 22.02 -13.81 17.55
N GLU A 180 22.10 -12.97 18.59
CA GLU A 180 21.10 -12.88 19.66
C GLU A 180 19.80 -12.23 19.20
N GLU A 181 19.88 -11.22 18.31
CA GLU A 181 18.72 -10.50 17.78
C GLU A 181 18.00 -11.28 16.66
N ASN A 182 18.75 -12.07 15.88
CA ASN A 182 18.27 -12.65 14.62
C ASN A 182 16.93 -13.39 14.79
N ASN A 183 16.90 -14.42 15.62
CA ASN A 183 15.70 -15.22 15.84
C ASN A 183 14.56 -14.40 16.43
N LEU A 184 14.87 -13.46 17.34
CA LEU A 184 13.89 -12.61 17.98
C LEU A 184 13.18 -11.71 16.95
N VAL A 185 13.96 -11.07 16.09
CA VAL A 185 13.40 -10.15 15.07
C VAL A 185 12.67 -10.92 13.99
N VAL A 186 13.17 -12.07 13.56
CA VAL A 186 12.46 -12.94 12.60
C VAL A 186 11.11 -13.38 13.16
N ASP A 187 11.04 -13.83 14.42
CA ASP A 187 9.78 -14.22 15.06
C ASP A 187 8.80 -13.04 15.20
N LEU A 188 9.28 -11.83 15.49
CA LEU A 188 8.46 -10.63 15.52
C LEU A 188 7.88 -10.32 14.14
N VAL A 189 8.71 -10.26 13.09
CA VAL A 189 8.28 -9.90 11.73
C VAL A 189 7.29 -10.93 11.17
N ILE A 190 7.55 -12.23 11.32
CA ILE A 190 6.61 -13.27 10.85
C ILE A 190 5.29 -13.24 11.61
N THR A 191 5.33 -12.96 12.93
CA THR A 191 4.11 -12.83 13.74
C THR A 191 3.32 -11.60 13.33
N ARG A 192 3.98 -10.45 13.12
CA ARG A 192 3.40 -9.21 12.63
C ARG A 192 2.61 -9.41 11.33
N LEU A 193 3.12 -10.21 10.43
CA LEU A 193 2.51 -10.50 9.11
C LEU A 193 1.58 -11.73 9.13
N GLY A 194 1.26 -12.28 10.31
CA GLY A 194 0.35 -13.44 10.43
C GLY A 194 0.92 -14.75 9.87
N LEU A 195 2.25 -14.88 9.82
CA LEU A 195 2.96 -16.00 9.18
C LEU A 195 3.44 -17.08 10.15
N ARG A 196 3.28 -16.86 11.48
CA ARG A 196 3.86 -17.72 12.53
C ARG A 196 3.56 -19.22 12.35
N LYS A 197 2.35 -19.56 11.93
CA LYS A 197 1.93 -20.96 11.70
C LYS A 197 2.60 -21.60 10.48
N PHE A 198 3.10 -20.79 9.55
CA PHE A 198 3.67 -21.23 8.27
C PHE A 198 5.20 -21.19 8.24
N ARG A 199 5.87 -20.83 9.33
CA ARG A 199 7.33 -20.63 9.40
C ARG A 199 8.16 -21.85 8.96
N LYS A 200 7.65 -23.09 9.20
CA LYS A 200 8.30 -24.35 8.79
C LYS A 200 7.89 -24.84 7.40
N HIS A 201 7.03 -24.11 6.69
CA HIS A 201 6.60 -24.49 5.35
C HIS A 201 7.69 -24.19 4.32
N TYR A 202 7.59 -24.90 3.20
CA TYR A 202 8.41 -24.66 2.01
C TYR A 202 7.63 -23.79 1.03
N TRP A 203 8.34 -23.01 0.21
CA TRP A 203 7.77 -22.06 -0.75
C TRP A 203 6.63 -22.64 -1.59
N ASN A 204 6.79 -23.85 -2.11
CA ASN A 204 5.82 -24.48 -3.01
C ASN A 204 4.49 -24.84 -2.32
N ASN A 205 4.48 -24.90 -0.99
CA ASN A 205 3.30 -25.25 -0.20
C ASN A 205 2.48 -24.02 0.23
N LEU A 206 2.87 -22.83 -0.22
CA LEU A 206 2.23 -21.59 0.16
C LEU A 206 1.33 -21.05 -0.95
N SER A 207 0.19 -20.44 -0.56
CA SER A 207 -0.62 -19.65 -1.48
C SER A 207 0.12 -18.36 -1.91
N SER A 208 -0.35 -17.73 -2.99
CA SER A 208 0.22 -16.47 -3.48
C SER A 208 0.23 -15.37 -2.42
N GLY A 209 -0.83 -15.27 -1.61
CA GLY A 209 -0.91 -14.30 -0.51
C GLY A 209 0.15 -14.53 0.57
N TYR A 210 0.37 -15.79 0.98
CA TYR A 210 1.44 -16.11 1.93
C TYR A 210 2.82 -15.89 1.34
N LYS A 211 3.04 -16.21 0.06
CA LYS A 211 4.29 -15.91 -0.65
C LYS A 211 4.61 -14.42 -0.62
N MET A 212 3.63 -13.57 -0.97
CA MET A 212 3.79 -12.12 -0.93
C MET A 212 4.15 -11.61 0.47
N ARG A 213 3.49 -12.12 1.52
CA ARG A 213 3.81 -11.72 2.90
C ARG A 213 5.19 -12.20 3.36
N PHE A 214 5.64 -13.39 2.95
CA PHE A 214 7.00 -13.84 3.24
C PHE A 214 8.05 -13.00 2.48
N GLU A 215 7.77 -12.60 1.23
CA GLU A 215 8.62 -11.62 0.53
C GLU A 215 8.65 -10.28 1.27
N LEU A 216 7.50 -9.80 1.74
CA LEU A 216 7.44 -8.58 2.54
C LEU A 216 8.24 -8.72 3.85
N ALA A 217 8.12 -9.87 4.56
CA ALA A 217 8.93 -10.16 5.74
C ALA A 217 10.43 -10.09 5.44
N ARG A 218 10.87 -10.74 4.37
CA ARG A 218 12.26 -10.71 3.91
C ARG A 218 12.75 -9.30 3.64
N MET A 219 11.90 -8.48 3.01
CA MET A 219 12.26 -7.11 2.67
C MET A 219 12.31 -6.19 3.88
N LEU A 220 11.40 -6.36 4.85
CA LEU A 220 11.40 -5.58 6.09
C LEU A 220 12.65 -5.83 6.95
N LEU A 221 13.16 -7.07 6.96
CA LEU A 221 14.42 -7.42 7.64
C LEU A 221 15.64 -6.68 7.06
N ARG A 222 15.55 -6.16 5.84
CA ARG A 222 16.62 -5.35 5.22
C ARG A 222 16.64 -3.89 5.71
N LYS A 223 15.70 -3.47 6.53
CA LYS A 223 15.52 -2.07 7.02
C LYS A 223 15.47 -1.05 5.87
N PRO A 224 14.60 -1.22 4.87
CA PRO A 224 14.56 -0.37 3.68
C PRO A 224 14.08 1.05 4.02
N LYS A 225 14.49 2.03 3.20
CA LYS A 225 13.90 3.38 3.19
C LYS A 225 12.65 3.45 2.31
N ILE A 226 12.62 2.61 1.27
CA ILE A 226 11.50 2.54 0.34
C ILE A 226 11.28 1.10 -0.14
N LEU A 227 10.01 0.71 -0.27
CA LEU A 227 9.54 -0.51 -0.91
C LEU A 227 8.94 -0.18 -2.27
N LEU A 228 9.47 -0.78 -3.31
CA LEU A 228 9.00 -0.68 -4.70
C LEU A 228 8.38 -2.03 -5.06
N ILE A 229 7.06 -2.10 -5.25
CA ILE A 229 6.36 -3.39 -5.35
C ILE A 229 5.57 -3.47 -6.64
N ASP A 230 5.87 -4.47 -7.46
CA ASP A 230 5.23 -4.65 -8.76
C ASP A 230 4.06 -5.62 -8.67
N GLU A 231 2.84 -5.11 -8.91
CA GLU A 231 1.57 -5.86 -8.93
C GLU A 231 1.34 -6.73 -7.66
N PRO A 232 1.47 -6.17 -6.42
CA PRO A 232 1.39 -6.98 -5.18
C PRO A 232 0.04 -7.65 -4.95
N LEU A 233 -1.02 -7.18 -5.60
CA LEU A 233 -2.38 -7.67 -5.42
C LEU A 233 -2.79 -8.70 -6.49
N ALA A 234 -1.91 -8.96 -7.47
CA ALA A 234 -2.21 -9.90 -8.55
C ALA A 234 -2.39 -11.34 -8.02
N ASN A 235 -3.42 -12.02 -8.50
CA ASN A 235 -3.74 -13.41 -8.13
C ASN A 235 -4.04 -13.64 -6.64
N LEU A 236 -4.49 -12.60 -5.93
CA LEU A 236 -4.95 -12.68 -4.55
C LEU A 236 -6.47 -12.61 -4.49
N ASP A 237 -7.06 -13.34 -3.55
CA ASP A 237 -8.45 -13.14 -3.17
C ASP A 237 -8.65 -11.79 -2.45
N ILE A 238 -9.89 -11.32 -2.37
CA ILE A 238 -10.25 -9.99 -1.84
C ILE A 238 -9.76 -9.82 -0.39
N LEU A 239 -9.87 -10.84 0.45
CA LEU A 239 -9.46 -10.76 1.85
C LEU A 239 -7.93 -10.67 1.98
N ALA A 240 -7.19 -11.43 1.17
CA ALA A 240 -5.74 -11.34 1.11
C ALA A 240 -5.27 -9.97 0.60
N GLN A 241 -5.93 -9.41 -0.42
CA GLN A 241 -5.65 -8.06 -0.91
C GLN A 241 -5.83 -7.01 0.19
N GLN A 242 -6.98 -7.02 0.88
CA GLN A 242 -7.24 -6.07 1.98
C GLN A 242 -6.21 -6.18 3.10
N THR A 243 -5.86 -7.40 3.49
CA THR A 243 -4.86 -7.62 4.56
C THR A 243 -3.48 -7.07 4.17
N ILE A 244 -3.04 -7.27 2.93
CA ILE A 244 -1.75 -6.75 2.44
C ILE A 244 -1.77 -5.22 2.37
N LEU A 245 -2.86 -4.63 1.91
CA LEU A 245 -3.00 -3.18 1.87
C LEU A 245 -3.01 -2.55 3.27
N ASP A 246 -3.62 -3.20 4.25
CA ASP A 246 -3.57 -2.76 5.65
C ASP A 246 -2.16 -2.92 6.23
N ASP A 247 -1.44 -3.99 5.89
CA ASP A 247 -0.04 -4.14 6.26
C ASP A 247 0.82 -3.02 5.66
N PHE A 248 0.62 -2.64 4.40
CA PHE A 248 1.33 -1.52 3.78
C PHE A 248 1.05 -0.19 4.48
N ARG A 249 -0.22 0.11 4.81
CA ARG A 249 -0.58 1.34 5.55
C ARG A 249 0.11 1.41 6.90
N ASN A 250 0.09 0.31 7.64
CA ASN A 250 0.70 0.27 8.96
C ASN A 250 2.22 0.43 8.90
N ILE A 251 2.89 -0.17 7.91
CA ILE A 251 4.33 -0.04 7.68
C ILE A 251 4.69 1.39 7.28
N ALA A 252 3.92 1.98 6.36
CA ALA A 252 4.16 3.36 5.93
C ALA A 252 3.95 4.35 7.08
N ASN A 253 2.90 4.18 7.87
CA ASN A 253 2.52 5.09 8.96
C ASN A 253 3.25 4.83 10.29
N SER A 254 4.35 4.06 10.31
CA SER A 254 5.15 3.92 11.53
C SER A 254 5.67 5.29 11.99
N ALA A 255 5.50 5.61 13.28
CA ALA A 255 5.91 6.90 13.83
C ALA A 255 7.44 7.08 13.89
N PHE A 256 8.17 5.96 14.06
CA PHE A 256 9.62 5.99 14.28
C PHE A 256 10.43 5.44 13.11
N ARG A 257 9.84 4.57 12.28
CA ARG A 257 10.49 3.98 11.10
C ARG A 257 9.54 3.95 9.90
N PRO A 258 9.00 5.12 9.49
CA PRO A 258 8.12 5.17 8.35
C PRO A 258 8.87 4.75 7.07
N ILE A 259 8.26 3.88 6.28
CA ILE A 259 8.81 3.40 5.01
C ILE A 259 7.95 3.96 3.89
N ALA A 260 8.58 4.56 2.87
CA ALA A 260 7.84 4.93 1.67
C ALA A 260 7.50 3.67 0.85
N ILE A 261 6.34 3.65 0.23
CA ILE A 261 5.89 2.53 -0.59
C ILE A 261 5.45 3.03 -1.96
N VAL A 262 5.99 2.45 -3.03
CA VAL A 262 5.48 2.67 -4.39
C VAL A 262 5.00 1.32 -4.91
N LEU A 263 3.71 1.20 -5.14
CA LEU A 263 3.13 -0.04 -5.63
C LEU A 263 2.49 0.15 -7.01
N SER A 264 2.70 -0.79 -7.90
CA SER A 264 2.02 -0.82 -9.18
C SER A 264 0.76 -1.66 -9.12
N SER A 265 -0.27 -1.28 -9.85
CA SER A 265 -1.47 -2.10 -10.01
C SER A 265 -2.22 -1.77 -11.29
N GLN A 266 -2.98 -2.75 -11.78
CA GLN A 266 -4.01 -2.56 -12.78
C GLN A 266 -5.37 -2.24 -12.13
N GLN A 267 -5.52 -2.57 -10.84
CA GLN A 267 -6.74 -2.37 -10.05
C GLN A 267 -6.72 -0.99 -9.39
N LEU A 268 -7.35 -0.03 -10.05
CA LEU A 268 -7.38 1.36 -9.60
C LEU A 268 -8.00 1.54 -8.22
N TYR A 269 -9.13 0.87 -7.97
CA TYR A 269 -9.95 1.11 -6.77
C TYR A 269 -9.20 0.83 -5.46
N GLU A 270 -8.52 -0.31 -5.39
CA GLU A 270 -7.81 -0.73 -4.18
C GLU A 270 -6.58 0.17 -3.92
N VAL A 271 -5.90 0.53 -5.00
CA VAL A 271 -4.74 1.42 -4.94
C VAL A 271 -5.14 2.83 -4.52
N GLU A 272 -6.18 3.39 -5.13
CA GLU A 272 -6.69 4.73 -4.82
C GLU A 272 -7.14 4.86 -3.35
N LYS A 273 -7.77 3.82 -2.81
CA LYS A 273 -8.20 3.78 -1.41
C LYS A 273 -7.02 3.76 -0.43
N THR A 274 -5.87 3.21 -0.83
CA THR A 274 -4.71 2.97 0.05
C THR A 274 -3.63 4.03 -0.10
N SER A 275 -3.47 4.60 -1.31
CA SER A 275 -2.38 5.51 -1.64
C SER A 275 -2.67 6.95 -1.25
N ASN A 276 -1.63 7.66 -0.82
CA ASN A 276 -1.68 9.11 -0.59
C ASN A 276 -1.68 9.87 -1.93
N GLN A 277 -0.99 9.31 -2.94
CA GLN A 277 -0.89 9.86 -4.28
C GLN A 277 -1.03 8.73 -5.31
N VAL A 278 -1.70 9.02 -6.44
CA VAL A 278 -1.80 8.12 -7.57
C VAL A 278 -1.14 8.73 -8.80
N VAL A 279 -0.22 7.99 -9.40
CA VAL A 279 0.43 8.33 -10.68
C VAL A 279 -0.18 7.46 -11.76
N PHE A 280 -0.84 8.08 -12.71
CA PHE A 280 -1.45 7.40 -13.83
C PHE A 280 -0.53 7.38 -15.04
N LEU A 281 -0.26 6.18 -15.58
CA LEU A 281 0.58 5.98 -16.76
C LEU A 281 -0.29 5.49 -17.94
N LYS A 282 -0.27 6.24 -19.04
CA LYS A 282 -0.94 5.87 -20.30
C LYS A 282 0.06 5.97 -21.45
N ARG A 283 0.30 4.87 -22.14
CA ARG A 283 1.28 4.79 -23.26
C ARG A 283 2.66 5.33 -22.89
N GLY A 284 3.15 4.98 -21.71
CA GLY A 284 4.45 5.41 -21.20
C GLY A 284 4.50 6.84 -20.65
N SER A 285 3.45 7.64 -20.80
CA SER A 285 3.43 9.02 -20.32
C SER A 285 2.68 9.15 -19.00
N GLN A 286 3.20 9.99 -18.11
CA GLN A 286 2.49 10.39 -16.90
C GLN A 286 1.35 11.34 -17.26
N LYS A 287 0.16 11.03 -16.81
CA LYS A 287 -0.99 11.92 -16.88
C LYS A 287 -1.15 12.63 -15.54
N ASN A 288 -1.09 13.94 -15.57
CA ASN A 288 -1.36 14.77 -14.39
C ASN A 288 -2.86 14.83 -14.17
N LEU A 289 -3.32 14.11 -13.17
CA LEU A 289 -4.73 14.12 -12.77
C LEU A 289 -5.18 15.52 -12.29
N ASN A 290 -4.23 16.36 -11.90
CA ASN A 290 -4.48 17.74 -11.44
C ASN A 290 -4.34 18.81 -12.54
N ALA A 291 -3.65 18.53 -13.65
CA ALA A 291 -3.48 19.50 -14.74
C ALA A 291 -4.69 19.58 -15.70
N GLU A 292 -5.56 18.57 -15.67
CA GLU A 292 -6.88 18.63 -16.31
C GLU A 292 -7.94 19.29 -15.40
N ASN A 293 -7.53 19.83 -14.25
CA ASN A 293 -8.38 20.58 -13.32
C ASN A 293 -8.78 21.99 -13.82
N ASP A 294 -8.32 22.42 -15.00
CA ASP A 294 -8.91 23.56 -15.72
C ASP A 294 -10.20 23.20 -16.48
N VAL A 295 -10.55 21.91 -16.57
CA VAL A 295 -11.90 21.50 -16.92
C VAL A 295 -12.73 21.50 -15.64
N ALA A 296 -13.78 22.31 -15.61
CA ALA A 296 -14.74 22.52 -14.53
C ALA A 296 -14.81 21.30 -13.58
N LYS A 297 -14.79 21.53 -12.26
CA LYS A 297 -14.93 20.50 -11.22
C LYS A 297 -16.32 19.84 -11.30
N ASN A 298 -16.58 19.13 -12.39
CA ASN A 298 -17.84 18.48 -12.62
C ASN A 298 -18.13 17.39 -11.58
N CYS A 299 -19.37 17.28 -11.18
CA CYS A 299 -19.84 16.15 -10.39
C CYS A 299 -20.04 14.95 -11.32
N ILE A 300 -19.28 13.87 -11.10
CA ILE A 300 -19.35 12.65 -11.93
C ILE A 300 -19.82 11.50 -11.06
N ILE A 301 -20.93 10.87 -11.45
CA ILE A 301 -21.56 9.77 -10.71
C ILE A 301 -21.64 8.54 -11.59
N GLU A 302 -21.07 7.45 -11.12
CA GLU A 302 -21.20 6.12 -11.70
C GLU A 302 -22.31 5.38 -10.95
N PHE A 303 -23.24 4.73 -11.70
CA PHE A 303 -24.35 4.01 -11.09
C PHE A 303 -24.88 2.90 -11.99
N GLU A 304 -25.64 1.98 -11.41
CA GLU A 304 -26.38 0.93 -12.11
C GLU A 304 -27.88 1.12 -11.93
N SER A 305 -28.63 0.99 -13.01
CA SER A 305 -30.08 1.08 -13.01
C SER A 305 -30.67 0.10 -14.02
N SER A 306 -31.89 -0.34 -13.77
CA SER A 306 -32.65 -1.14 -14.73
C SER A 306 -33.35 -0.28 -15.80
N LEU A 307 -33.31 1.05 -15.67
CA LEU A 307 -33.87 1.96 -16.68
C LEU A 307 -32.89 2.07 -17.88
N ASN A 308 -33.48 2.38 -19.04
CA ASN A 308 -32.66 2.66 -20.22
C ASN A 308 -32.11 4.09 -20.24
N LEU A 309 -31.20 4.35 -21.16
CA LEU A 309 -30.49 5.63 -21.26
C LEU A 309 -31.44 6.82 -21.50
N SER A 310 -32.54 6.60 -22.27
CA SER A 310 -33.50 7.65 -22.61
C SER A 310 -34.29 8.09 -21.38
N ASP A 311 -34.78 7.12 -20.60
CA ASP A 311 -35.57 7.37 -19.39
C ASP A 311 -34.72 8.07 -18.34
N LEU A 312 -33.44 7.64 -18.18
CA LEU A 312 -32.50 8.27 -17.27
C LEU A 312 -32.17 9.71 -17.69
N LYS A 313 -31.96 9.98 -18.97
CA LYS A 313 -31.79 11.36 -19.49
C LYS A 313 -32.95 12.26 -19.13
N GLN A 314 -34.18 11.74 -19.31
CA GLN A 314 -35.37 12.49 -18.95
C GLN A 314 -35.49 12.71 -17.46
N ALA A 315 -35.20 11.71 -16.66
CA ALA A 315 -35.26 11.78 -15.21
C ALA A 315 -34.27 12.83 -14.63
N PHE A 316 -33.05 12.91 -15.17
CA PHE A 316 -32.04 13.84 -14.71
C PHE A 316 -32.06 15.22 -15.41
N THR A 317 -33.07 15.54 -16.18
CA THR A 317 -33.18 16.84 -16.90
C THR A 317 -33.04 18.03 -15.94
N SER A 318 -33.61 17.93 -14.74
CA SER A 318 -33.52 18.99 -13.71
C SER A 318 -32.12 19.24 -13.16
N LEU A 319 -31.18 18.32 -13.35
CA LEU A 319 -29.81 18.43 -12.89
C LEU A 319 -28.84 18.97 -13.96
N GLU A 320 -29.35 19.40 -15.11
CA GLU A 320 -28.52 19.95 -16.20
C GLU A 320 -27.39 18.99 -16.63
N VAL A 321 -27.74 17.73 -16.93
CA VAL A 321 -26.78 16.68 -17.32
C VAL A 321 -25.91 17.13 -18.48
N ILE A 322 -24.58 17.17 -18.28
CA ILE A 322 -23.60 17.48 -19.32
C ILE A 322 -23.39 16.27 -20.23
N SER A 323 -23.18 15.08 -19.65
CA SER A 323 -23.13 13.83 -20.40
C SER A 323 -23.75 12.69 -19.59
N LEU A 324 -24.35 11.74 -20.28
CA LEU A 324 -24.80 10.47 -19.70
C LEU A 324 -24.45 9.37 -20.71
N GLU A 325 -23.52 8.50 -20.27
CA GLU A 325 -22.95 7.44 -21.09
C GLU A 325 -23.19 6.08 -20.43
N GLN A 326 -23.30 5.05 -21.25
CA GLN A 326 -23.40 3.66 -20.77
C GLN A 326 -22.11 2.93 -21.09
N ASN A 327 -21.49 2.36 -20.07
CA ASN A 327 -20.27 1.57 -20.18
C ASN A 327 -20.51 0.17 -19.59
N GLY A 328 -20.74 -0.81 -20.45
CA GLY A 328 -21.12 -2.15 -20.02
C GLY A 328 -22.45 -2.16 -19.27
N GLY A 329 -22.45 -2.59 -18.00
CA GLY A 329 -23.64 -2.61 -17.14
C GLY A 329 -23.88 -1.34 -16.32
N THR A 330 -22.95 -0.36 -16.35
CA THR A 330 -23.01 0.86 -15.55
C THR A 330 -23.27 2.09 -16.40
N PHE A 331 -23.88 3.11 -15.79
CA PHE A 331 -24.05 4.43 -16.36
C PHE A 331 -23.10 5.42 -15.68
N ILE A 332 -22.65 6.41 -16.43
CA ILE A 332 -21.83 7.50 -15.95
C ILE A 332 -22.51 8.81 -16.33
N ALA A 333 -22.90 9.55 -15.31
CA ALA A 333 -23.48 10.87 -15.47
C ALA A 333 -22.51 11.96 -15.02
N THR A 334 -22.32 12.95 -15.87
CA THR A 334 -21.52 14.16 -15.56
C THR A 334 -22.46 15.34 -15.40
N PHE A 335 -22.34 16.02 -14.27
CA PHE A 335 -23.15 17.19 -13.91
C PHE A 335 -22.26 18.40 -13.69
N PRO A 336 -22.79 19.65 -13.80
CA PRO A 336 -22.07 20.85 -13.45
C PRO A 336 -21.56 20.85 -12.00
N GLU A 337 -20.49 21.61 -11.70
CA GLU A 337 -19.87 21.75 -10.36
C GLU A 337 -20.89 22.09 -9.25
N LYS A 338 -21.93 22.84 -9.56
CA LYS A 338 -22.98 23.25 -8.63
C LYS A 338 -23.88 22.09 -8.12
N ILE A 339 -23.83 20.93 -8.79
CA ILE A 339 -24.62 19.76 -8.42
C ILE A 339 -23.83 18.87 -7.50
N GLU A 340 -24.39 18.60 -6.33
CA GLU A 340 -23.80 17.72 -5.34
C GLU A 340 -24.45 16.31 -5.39
N MET A 341 -23.80 15.34 -4.75
CA MET A 341 -24.34 13.98 -4.61
C MET A 341 -25.74 13.97 -3.97
N ASN A 342 -25.99 14.90 -3.03
CA ASN A 342 -27.30 15.03 -2.40
C ASN A 342 -28.42 15.43 -3.37
N ASP A 343 -28.11 16.27 -4.37
CA ASP A 343 -29.10 16.69 -5.35
C ASP A 343 -29.43 15.55 -6.32
N PHE A 344 -28.41 14.78 -6.71
CA PHE A 344 -28.61 13.55 -7.47
C PHE A 344 -29.51 12.56 -6.72
N LEU A 345 -29.22 12.31 -5.41
CA LEU A 345 -30.02 11.43 -4.58
C LEU A 345 -31.48 11.87 -4.43
N LYS A 346 -31.73 13.19 -4.30
CA LYS A 346 -33.10 13.73 -4.25
C LYS A 346 -33.88 13.37 -5.52
N VAL A 347 -33.29 13.50 -6.71
CA VAL A 347 -33.93 13.15 -7.96
C VAL A 347 -34.20 11.65 -8.05
N VAL A 348 -33.22 10.82 -7.66
CA VAL A 348 -33.35 9.37 -7.62
C VAL A 348 -34.55 8.93 -6.76
N ILE A 349 -34.66 9.51 -5.56
CA ILE A 349 -35.73 9.20 -4.60
C ILE A 349 -37.09 9.71 -5.15
N ASN A 350 -37.17 10.97 -5.57
CA ASN A 350 -38.40 11.60 -6.00
C ASN A 350 -39.02 10.93 -7.25
N GLN A 351 -38.15 10.43 -8.13
CA GLN A 351 -38.59 9.74 -9.36
C GLN A 351 -38.59 8.21 -9.23
N SER A 352 -38.31 7.70 -8.00
CA SER A 352 -38.25 6.25 -7.72
C SER A 352 -37.36 5.47 -8.69
N ILE A 353 -36.21 6.01 -9.06
CA ILE A 353 -35.28 5.37 -9.99
C ILE A 353 -34.67 4.14 -9.31
N PRO A 354 -34.83 2.94 -9.88
CA PRO A 354 -34.22 1.74 -9.30
C PRO A 354 -32.70 1.79 -9.45
N MET A 355 -31.97 1.71 -8.34
CA MET A 355 -30.50 1.70 -8.30
C MET A 355 -29.99 0.51 -7.51
N THR A 356 -29.05 -0.23 -8.08
CA THR A 356 -28.35 -1.34 -7.43
C THR A 356 -26.96 -0.96 -6.95
N TYR A 357 -26.37 0.05 -7.57
CA TYR A 357 -25.05 0.57 -7.27
C TYR A 357 -24.98 2.05 -7.58
N MET A 358 -24.23 2.81 -6.77
CA MET A 358 -23.85 4.19 -7.09
C MET A 358 -22.56 4.60 -6.40
N ARG A 359 -21.77 5.44 -7.07
CA ARG A 359 -20.52 5.98 -6.57
C ARG A 359 -20.24 7.36 -7.16
N ASN A 360 -19.86 8.30 -6.29
CA ASN A 360 -19.28 9.57 -6.75
C ASN A 360 -17.82 9.34 -7.15
N ILE A 361 -17.49 9.60 -8.42
CA ILE A 361 -16.16 9.44 -8.98
C ILE A 361 -15.54 10.78 -9.40
N SER A 362 -16.12 11.92 -8.98
CA SER A 362 -15.63 13.27 -9.32
C SER A 362 -14.16 13.49 -8.97
N ASN A 363 -13.75 13.00 -7.81
CA ASN A 363 -12.38 13.08 -7.31
C ASN A 363 -11.59 11.77 -7.47
N SER A 364 -12.17 10.78 -8.16
CA SER A 364 -11.55 9.48 -8.40
C SER A 364 -10.79 9.48 -9.73
N THR A 365 -9.63 8.82 -9.74
CA THR A 365 -8.88 8.59 -10.98
C THR A 365 -9.66 7.71 -11.96
N ARG A 366 -10.72 7.01 -11.51
CA ARG A 366 -11.63 6.19 -12.33
C ARG A 366 -12.28 7.01 -13.45
N ARG A 367 -12.54 8.30 -13.24
CA ARG A 367 -13.09 9.20 -14.28
C ARG A 367 -12.27 9.22 -15.58
N PHE A 368 -10.96 8.91 -15.53
CA PHE A 368 -10.08 8.91 -16.71
C PHE A 368 -10.06 7.57 -17.48
N PHE A 369 -10.67 6.53 -16.93
CA PHE A 369 -10.82 5.22 -17.60
C PHE A 369 -12.16 5.07 -18.33
N VAL A 370 -13.00 6.07 -18.19
CA VAL A 370 -14.38 6.00 -18.64
C VAL A 370 -14.57 6.79 -19.93
N ASN A 371 -13.59 7.59 -20.33
CA ASN A 371 -13.58 8.36 -21.59
C ASN A 371 -12.61 7.76 -22.61
#